data_e6b8a4717f4034eea2439b33f5d7b735
#
_entry.id   e6b8a4717f4034eea2439b33f5d7b735
#
_cell.length_a   1.000
_cell.length_b   1.000
_cell.length_c   1.000
_cell.angle_alpha   90.00
_cell.angle_beta   90.00
_cell.angle_gamma   90.00
#
_symmetry.space_group_name_H-M   'P 1'
#
loop_
_entity.id
_entity.type
_entity.pdbx_description
1 polymer ?
#
loop_
_entity_poly.entity_id
_entity_poly.type
_entity_poly.pdbx_seq_one_letter_code
_entity_poly.pdbx_strand_id
1 'polypeptide(L)'
;MERIRDPPTAIVSQVAARTQEKYQVRFAWGTGGAARIAAGAHVLVWIDVLPASPTEDARERRRALRSLAAQLPDGPEVVLGHLGNASAIAGRVTRLQAERGDRCVVAIVAAGRHHAPGDDAAEAAGEAADVPDAPDFAVEDLLAAGAVVDALAEVGIDHTSPEAAAACAAHTGLRRAVKHLVSASEAAAALGPAVVRAALAADTDLVTLRESNPRA
;
A
#
# COMPACT_ATOMS: atom_id res chain seq x y z
N MET A 1 -47.74 21.49 10.65
CA MET A 1 -46.70 21.17 11.66
C MET A 1 -46.04 19.87 11.22
N GLU A 2 -45.06 20.00 10.37
CA GLU A 2 -44.40 18.92 9.65
C GLU A 2 -43.21 18.42 10.51
N ARG A 3 -43.21 17.11 10.84
CA ARG A 3 -42.11 16.51 11.62
C ARG A 3 -40.91 16.36 10.72
N ILE A 4 -39.84 17.08 11.03
CA ILE A 4 -38.50 16.86 10.47
C ILE A 4 -38.07 15.44 10.88
N ARG A 5 -37.91 14.56 9.90
CA ARG A 5 -37.33 13.22 10.12
C ARG A 5 -35.83 13.37 10.31
N ASP A 6 -35.34 12.92 11.45
CA ASP A 6 -33.89 12.80 11.68
C ASP A 6 -33.24 11.93 10.59
N PRO A 7 -32.05 12.27 10.12
CA PRO A 7 -31.33 11.45 9.14
C PRO A 7 -30.97 10.10 9.77
N PRO A 8 -30.98 9.01 9.01
CA PRO A 8 -30.78 7.68 9.54
C PRO A 8 -29.33 7.50 10.07
N THR A 9 -29.23 7.07 11.33
CA THR A 9 -28.02 6.72 12.09
C THR A 9 -27.16 5.62 11.41
N ALA A 10 -27.60 5.08 10.28
CA ALA A 10 -26.96 3.98 9.55
C ALA A 10 -25.64 4.37 8.86
N ILE A 11 -25.39 5.66 8.59
CA ILE A 11 -24.18 6.09 7.84
C ILE A 11 -22.92 6.02 8.71
N VAL A 12 -23.03 6.29 10.00
CA VAL A 12 -21.90 6.28 10.94
C VAL A 12 -21.38 4.84 11.20
N SER A 13 -22.27 3.85 11.16
CA SER A 13 -21.89 2.44 11.37
C SER A 13 -21.15 1.80 10.20
N GLN A 14 -21.32 2.31 8.97
CA GLN A 14 -20.63 1.77 7.79
C GLN A 14 -19.18 2.24 7.65
N VAL A 15 -18.80 3.37 8.24
CA VAL A 15 -17.42 3.86 8.23
C VAL A 15 -16.52 2.97 9.10
N ALA A 16 -17.00 2.46 10.22
CA ALA A 16 -16.27 1.56 11.11
C ALA A 16 -15.95 0.19 10.46
N ALA A 17 -16.73 -0.25 9.49
CA ALA A 17 -16.56 -1.56 8.82
C ALA A 17 -15.38 -1.64 7.86
N ARG A 18 -14.67 -0.52 7.61
CA ARG A 18 -13.55 -0.44 6.63
C ARG A 18 -12.16 -0.60 7.23
N THR A 19 -12.03 -0.82 8.53
CA THR A 19 -10.74 -0.88 9.25
C THR A 19 -10.01 -2.22 9.09
N GLN A 20 -10.72 -3.27 8.65
CA GLN A 20 -10.17 -4.63 8.50
C GLN A 20 -9.55 -5.20 9.80
N GLU A 21 -9.91 -4.69 10.99
CA GLU A 21 -9.27 -4.98 12.28
C GLU A 21 -9.23 -6.46 12.66
N LYS A 22 -10.21 -7.24 12.22
CA LYS A 22 -10.26 -8.68 12.48
C LYS A 22 -9.20 -9.49 11.74
N TYR A 23 -8.57 -8.91 10.71
CA TYR A 23 -7.59 -9.62 9.87
C TYR A 23 -6.16 -9.32 10.30
N GLN A 24 -5.30 -10.32 10.17
CA GLN A 24 -3.88 -10.19 10.44
C GLN A 24 -3.16 -9.51 9.28
N VAL A 25 -3.54 -9.81 8.03
CA VAL A 25 -3.00 -9.19 6.82
C VAL A 25 -4.10 -8.35 6.18
N ARG A 26 -3.86 -7.05 6.07
CA ARG A 26 -4.81 -6.05 5.58
C ARG A 26 -4.26 -5.38 4.33
N PHE A 27 -5.14 -4.92 3.44
CA PHE A 27 -4.74 -4.22 2.23
C PHE A 27 -5.61 -3.00 1.96
N ALA A 28 -4.98 -1.88 1.59
CA ALA A 28 -5.65 -0.67 1.14
C ALA A 28 -4.76 0.16 0.20
N TRP A 29 -5.32 1.26 -0.34
CA TRP A 29 -4.66 2.17 -1.24
C TRP A 29 -4.43 3.54 -0.59
N GLY A 30 -3.25 4.13 -0.86
CA GLY A 30 -2.89 5.50 -0.51
C GLY A 30 -2.81 5.79 0.99
N THR A 31 -2.49 7.03 1.33
CA THR A 31 -2.35 7.49 2.72
C THR A 31 -3.66 7.41 3.49
N GLY A 32 -4.80 7.68 2.85
CA GLY A 32 -6.13 7.50 3.43
C GLY A 32 -6.43 6.02 3.73
N GLY A 33 -5.93 5.09 2.89
CA GLY A 33 -5.96 3.65 3.15
C GLY A 33 -5.12 3.27 4.35
N ALA A 34 -3.89 3.79 4.43
CA ALA A 34 -3.01 3.58 5.57
C ALA A 34 -3.68 4.00 6.88
N ALA A 35 -4.27 5.20 6.92
CA ALA A 35 -4.98 5.71 8.09
C ALA A 35 -6.11 4.78 8.55
N ARG A 36 -6.80 4.11 7.61
CA ARG A 36 -7.91 3.19 7.94
C ARG A 36 -7.47 1.84 8.47
N ILE A 37 -6.34 1.27 7.95
CA ILE A 37 -5.99 -0.12 8.24
C ILE A 37 -4.78 -0.28 9.16
N ALA A 38 -4.06 0.81 9.51
CA ALA A 38 -2.85 0.74 10.33
C ALA A 38 -3.11 0.57 11.84
N ALA A 39 -4.35 0.78 12.30
CA ALA A 39 -4.67 0.64 13.72
C ALA A 39 -4.28 -0.76 14.24
N GLY A 40 -3.43 -0.81 15.26
CA GLY A 40 -2.91 -2.05 15.85
C GLY A 40 -1.99 -2.86 14.93
N ALA A 41 -1.58 -2.32 13.78
CA ALA A 41 -0.57 -2.95 12.94
C ALA A 41 0.82 -2.84 13.59
N HIS A 42 1.65 -3.86 13.38
CA HIS A 42 3.04 -3.90 13.84
C HIS A 42 4.01 -3.53 12.72
N VAL A 43 3.63 -3.90 11.50
CA VAL A 43 4.35 -3.56 10.27
C VAL A 43 3.38 -2.92 9.28
N LEU A 44 3.75 -1.78 8.72
CA LEU A 44 3.11 -1.17 7.58
C LEU A 44 4.05 -1.32 6.38
N VAL A 45 3.59 -2.04 5.37
CA VAL A 45 4.32 -2.21 4.11
C VAL A 45 3.79 -1.19 3.11
N TRP A 46 4.62 -0.18 2.81
CA TRP A 46 4.32 0.78 1.75
C TRP A 46 4.80 0.22 0.41
N ILE A 47 3.86 -0.12 -0.45
CA ILE A 47 4.16 -0.65 -1.79
C ILE A 47 4.26 0.50 -2.78
N ASP A 48 5.42 0.65 -3.39
CA ASP A 48 5.69 1.66 -4.41
C ASP A 48 6.79 1.12 -5.34
N VAL A 49 6.39 0.61 -6.49
CA VAL A 49 7.28 -0.14 -7.41
C VAL A 49 8.07 0.79 -8.31
N LEU A 50 7.42 1.80 -8.90
CA LEU A 50 8.03 2.67 -9.88
C LEU A 50 8.36 4.05 -9.30
N PRO A 51 9.45 4.72 -9.74
CA PRO A 51 9.75 6.08 -9.31
C PRO A 51 8.70 7.09 -9.80
N ALA A 52 8.61 8.23 -9.13
CA ALA A 52 7.66 9.29 -9.48
C ALA A 52 8.02 9.99 -10.82
N SER A 53 9.30 10.01 -11.19
CA SER A 53 9.77 10.61 -12.44
C SER A 53 10.96 9.87 -13.04
N PRO A 54 11.21 10.02 -14.36
CA PRO A 54 12.37 9.38 -15.00
C PRO A 54 13.72 9.94 -14.56
N THR A 55 13.74 11.10 -13.93
CA THR A 55 14.95 11.78 -13.44
C THR A 55 15.17 11.63 -11.94
N GLU A 56 14.25 10.96 -11.23
CA GLU A 56 14.37 10.72 -9.79
C GLU A 56 15.53 9.77 -9.51
N ASP A 57 16.54 10.25 -8.79
CA ASP A 57 17.65 9.40 -8.36
C ASP A 57 17.28 8.60 -7.08
N ALA A 58 18.06 7.56 -6.81
CA ALA A 58 17.82 6.66 -5.67
C ALA A 58 17.85 7.38 -4.31
N ARG A 59 18.61 8.47 -4.19
CA ARG A 59 18.73 9.26 -2.95
C ARG A 59 17.50 10.15 -2.76
N GLU A 60 17.07 10.80 -3.83
CA GLU A 60 15.85 11.61 -3.85
C GLU A 60 14.63 10.76 -3.52
N ARG A 61 14.48 9.62 -4.19
CA ARG A 61 13.41 8.66 -3.91
C ARG A 61 13.41 8.20 -2.45
N ARG A 62 14.57 7.81 -1.92
CA ARG A 62 14.68 7.39 -0.51
C ARG A 62 14.31 8.51 0.45
N ARG A 63 14.67 9.75 0.14
CA ARG A 63 14.30 10.93 0.96
C ARG A 63 12.80 11.17 0.92
N ALA A 64 12.19 11.14 -0.25
CA ALA A 64 10.74 11.30 -0.44
C ALA A 64 9.96 10.23 0.32
N LEU A 65 10.34 8.95 0.18
CA LEU A 65 9.71 7.83 0.87
C LEU A 65 9.84 7.92 2.40
N ARG A 66 10.98 8.39 2.94
CA ARG A 66 11.12 8.63 4.38
C ARG A 66 10.27 9.80 4.87
N SER A 67 10.16 10.86 4.08
CA SER A 67 9.29 12.00 4.39
C SER A 67 7.82 11.57 4.41
N LEU A 68 7.40 10.74 3.45
CA LEU A 68 6.09 10.13 3.42
C LEU A 68 5.86 9.24 4.65
N ALA A 69 6.81 8.35 4.96
CA ALA A 69 6.70 7.44 6.10
C ALA A 69 6.53 8.19 7.44
N ALA A 70 7.08 9.40 7.56
CA ALA A 70 6.88 10.24 8.73
C ALA A 70 5.46 10.82 8.85
N GLN A 71 4.67 10.79 7.77
CA GLN A 71 3.28 11.25 7.73
C GLN A 71 2.27 10.11 7.88
N LEU A 72 2.73 8.86 7.74
CA LEU A 72 1.89 7.68 7.95
C LEU A 72 1.58 7.49 9.44
N PRO A 73 0.49 6.76 9.78
CA PRO A 73 0.11 6.51 11.17
C PRO A 73 1.28 6.03 12.03
N ASP A 74 1.39 6.59 13.24
CA ASP A 74 2.40 6.20 14.21
C ASP A 74 2.18 4.79 14.74
N GLY A 75 3.23 4.21 15.30
CA GLY A 75 3.23 2.89 15.92
C GLY A 75 3.96 1.84 15.09
N PRO A 76 3.48 1.44 13.90
CA PRO A 76 4.10 0.37 13.14
C PRO A 76 5.49 0.73 12.58
N GLU A 77 6.35 -0.29 12.47
CA GLU A 77 7.52 -0.22 11.56
C GLU A 77 7.03 0.00 10.13
N VAL A 78 7.62 0.95 9.40
CA VAL A 78 7.27 1.19 7.99
C VAL A 78 8.40 0.67 7.11
N VAL A 79 8.06 -0.26 6.22
CA VAL A 79 9.00 -0.86 5.26
C VAL A 79 8.54 -0.59 3.83
N LEU A 80 9.50 -0.41 2.91
CA LEU A 80 9.20 -0.31 1.49
C LEU A 80 9.01 -1.72 0.91
N GLY A 81 7.91 -1.92 0.20
CA GLY A 81 7.62 -3.14 -0.53
C GLY A 81 7.67 -2.95 -2.04
N HIS A 82 8.22 -3.92 -2.73
CA HIS A 82 8.23 -4.05 -4.18
C HIS A 82 8.32 -5.53 -4.58
N LEU A 83 8.26 -5.83 -5.88
CA LEU A 83 8.22 -7.21 -6.38
C LEU A 83 9.41 -8.09 -5.96
N GLY A 84 10.59 -7.50 -5.73
CA GLY A 84 11.82 -8.23 -5.42
C GLY A 84 11.96 -8.64 -3.95
N ASN A 85 11.35 -7.91 -3.01
CA ASN A 85 11.65 -8.07 -1.57
C ASN A 85 10.52 -8.68 -0.72
N ALA A 86 9.49 -9.24 -1.36
CA ALA A 86 8.34 -9.86 -0.67
C ALA A 86 8.77 -10.91 0.38
N SER A 87 9.72 -11.79 0.04
CA SER A 87 10.23 -12.81 0.96
C SER A 87 11.00 -12.20 2.15
N ALA A 88 11.75 -11.10 1.93
CA ALA A 88 12.45 -10.41 3.01
C ALA A 88 11.46 -9.78 4.00
N ILE A 89 10.36 -9.21 3.49
CA ILE A 89 9.24 -8.68 4.30
C ILE A 89 8.59 -9.81 5.11
N ALA A 90 8.24 -10.93 4.48
CA ALA A 90 7.66 -12.09 5.17
C ALA A 90 8.60 -12.60 6.27
N GLY A 91 9.90 -12.70 5.99
CA GLY A 91 10.92 -13.07 6.97
C GLY A 91 11.03 -12.07 8.14
N ARG A 92 10.89 -10.75 7.89
CA ARG A 92 10.83 -9.73 8.96
C ARG A 92 9.60 -9.91 9.85
N VAL A 93 8.43 -10.10 9.24
CA VAL A 93 7.17 -10.30 9.97
C VAL A 93 7.24 -11.56 10.84
N THR A 94 7.77 -12.66 10.30
CA THR A 94 7.95 -13.93 11.04
C THR A 94 8.88 -13.75 12.25
N ARG A 95 10.00 -13.06 12.07
CA ARG A 95 10.91 -12.75 13.19
C ARG A 95 10.24 -11.90 14.25
N LEU A 96 9.54 -10.84 13.85
CA LEU A 96 8.83 -9.96 14.77
C LEU A 96 7.74 -10.73 15.54
N GLN A 97 7.03 -11.65 14.88
CA GLN A 97 6.03 -12.50 15.52
C GLN A 97 6.69 -13.41 16.58
N ALA A 98 7.84 -14.00 16.28
CA ALA A 98 8.60 -14.83 17.23
C ALA A 98 9.14 -13.99 18.41
N GLU A 99 9.66 -12.80 18.16
CA GLU A 99 10.16 -11.87 19.20
C GLU A 99 9.05 -11.44 20.16
N ARG A 100 7.84 -11.24 19.65
CA ARG A 100 6.67 -10.82 20.43
C ARG A 100 5.99 -11.97 21.16
N GLY A 101 6.15 -13.19 20.70
CA GLY A 101 5.38 -14.37 21.18
C GLY A 101 3.87 -14.29 20.87
N ASP A 102 3.47 -13.42 19.93
CA ASP A 102 2.08 -13.18 19.54
C ASP A 102 2.00 -12.78 18.06
N ARG A 103 0.78 -12.79 17.51
CA ARG A 103 0.50 -12.41 16.12
C ARG A 103 1.06 -11.04 15.76
N CYS A 104 1.73 -10.99 14.63
CA CYS A 104 2.17 -9.75 14.02
C CYS A 104 1.15 -9.31 12.96
N VAL A 105 0.43 -8.22 13.22
CA VAL A 105 -0.53 -7.63 12.27
C VAL A 105 0.21 -6.80 11.23
N VAL A 106 -0.12 -6.99 9.95
CA VAL A 106 0.52 -6.36 8.81
C VAL A 106 -0.50 -5.54 8.02
N ALA A 107 -0.24 -4.25 7.87
CA ALA A 107 -0.98 -3.35 6.99
C ALA A 107 -0.19 -3.17 5.69
N ILE A 108 -0.69 -3.68 4.57
CA ILE A 108 -0.10 -3.52 3.25
C ILE A 108 -0.83 -2.37 2.55
N VAL A 109 -0.10 -1.36 2.11
CA VAL A 109 -0.65 -0.16 1.49
C VAL A 109 0.02 0.06 0.15
N ALA A 110 -0.75 -0.04 -0.92
CA ALA A 110 -0.28 0.32 -2.25
C ALA A 110 -0.31 1.85 -2.41
N ALA A 111 0.78 2.44 -2.90
CA ALA A 111 0.88 3.87 -3.14
C ALA A 111 -0.19 4.33 -4.14
N GLY A 112 -0.32 3.59 -5.25
CA GLY A 112 -1.15 4.00 -6.36
C GLY A 112 -0.55 5.19 -7.12
N ARG A 113 -1.32 5.73 -8.06
CA ARG A 113 -0.90 6.88 -8.86
C ARG A 113 -1.67 8.12 -8.42
N HIS A 114 -0.95 9.21 -8.26
CA HIS A 114 -1.54 10.52 -8.14
C HIS A 114 -1.36 11.23 -9.48
N HIS A 115 -2.46 11.56 -10.14
CA HIS A 115 -2.43 12.49 -11.25
C HIS A 115 -2.25 13.90 -10.69
N ALA A 116 -1.27 14.63 -11.19
CA ALA A 116 -1.33 16.09 -11.07
C ALA A 116 -2.66 16.52 -11.71
N PRO A 117 -3.41 17.47 -11.10
CA PRO A 117 -4.59 18.01 -11.76
C PRO A 117 -4.17 18.48 -13.14
N GLY A 118 -4.55 17.70 -14.17
CA GLY A 118 -4.40 18.15 -15.56
C GLY A 118 -5.37 19.29 -15.80
N ASP A 119 -5.12 20.08 -16.84
CA ASP A 119 -5.98 21.20 -17.20
C ASP A 119 -7.46 20.82 -17.37
N ASP A 120 -7.75 19.56 -17.62
CA ASP A 120 -9.12 19.00 -17.75
C ASP A 120 -9.81 18.76 -16.38
N ALA A 121 -9.06 18.67 -15.27
CA ALA A 121 -9.63 18.49 -13.94
C ALA A 121 -10.04 19.80 -13.27
N ALA A 122 -9.53 20.93 -13.73
CA ALA A 122 -9.87 22.26 -13.21
C ALA A 122 -11.34 22.65 -13.48
N GLU A 123 -11.96 22.13 -14.54
CA GLU A 123 -13.38 22.38 -14.86
C GLU A 123 -14.35 21.47 -14.10
N ALA A 124 -13.89 20.31 -13.62
CA ALA A 124 -14.73 19.37 -12.85
C ALA A 124 -14.67 19.59 -11.33
N ALA A 125 -13.77 20.44 -10.83
CA ALA A 125 -13.57 20.72 -9.41
C ALA A 125 -14.50 21.84 -8.88
N GLY A 126 -15.74 21.86 -9.31
CA GLY A 126 -16.82 22.57 -8.62
C GLY A 126 -17.13 21.88 -7.28
N GLU A 127 -16.65 22.44 -6.17
CA GLU A 127 -17.12 22.18 -4.79
C GLU A 127 -16.95 20.76 -4.19
N ALA A 128 -15.99 19.94 -4.60
CA ALA A 128 -15.66 18.67 -3.91
C ALA A 128 -14.34 18.79 -3.13
N ALA A 129 -14.16 19.80 -2.31
CA ALA A 129 -12.91 20.15 -1.64
C ALA A 129 -12.65 19.40 -0.32
N ASP A 130 -13.14 18.18 -0.11
CA ASP A 130 -12.82 17.44 1.15
C ASP A 130 -12.89 15.91 1.03
N VAL A 131 -12.81 15.35 -0.17
CA VAL A 131 -12.57 13.92 -0.33
C VAL A 131 -11.05 13.73 -0.30
N PRO A 132 -10.49 12.97 0.66
CA PRO A 132 -9.07 12.63 0.61
C PRO A 132 -8.76 12.06 -0.75
N ASP A 133 -7.80 12.66 -1.45
CA ASP A 133 -7.35 12.27 -2.78
C ASP A 133 -7.04 10.76 -2.79
N ALA A 134 -7.98 9.97 -3.30
CA ALA A 134 -7.80 8.54 -3.41
C ALA A 134 -6.90 8.31 -4.63
N PRO A 135 -5.75 7.64 -4.48
CA PRO A 135 -4.88 7.39 -5.61
C PRO A 135 -5.57 6.51 -6.64
N ASP A 136 -5.25 6.73 -7.90
CA ASP A 136 -5.67 5.86 -8.98
C ASP A 136 -5.01 4.49 -8.88
N PHE A 137 -5.64 3.53 -9.53
CA PHE A 137 -5.14 2.16 -9.60
C PHE A 137 -3.77 2.09 -10.31
N ALA A 138 -2.83 1.37 -9.69
CA ALA A 138 -1.51 1.05 -10.24
C ALA A 138 -1.32 -0.47 -10.25
N VAL A 139 -1.24 -1.06 -11.44
CA VAL A 139 -1.12 -2.52 -11.58
C VAL A 139 0.18 -3.06 -10.99
N GLU A 140 1.26 -2.31 -11.09
CA GLU A 140 2.57 -2.64 -10.52
C GLU A 140 2.50 -2.77 -9.00
N ASP A 141 1.82 -1.84 -8.33
CA ASP A 141 1.68 -1.84 -6.88
C ASP A 141 0.71 -2.93 -6.42
N LEU A 142 -0.38 -3.17 -7.14
CA LEU A 142 -1.28 -4.28 -6.85
C LEU A 142 -0.54 -5.62 -6.90
N LEU A 143 0.24 -5.85 -7.95
CA LEU A 143 0.97 -7.11 -8.13
C LEU A 143 2.08 -7.27 -7.08
N ALA A 144 2.74 -6.19 -6.68
CA ALA A 144 3.73 -6.23 -5.61
C ALA A 144 3.09 -6.44 -4.23
N ALA A 145 1.94 -5.80 -3.95
CA ALA A 145 1.15 -6.08 -2.74
C ALA A 145 0.74 -7.55 -2.69
N GLY A 146 0.24 -8.09 -3.80
CA GLY A 146 -0.11 -9.50 -3.93
C GLY A 146 1.07 -10.45 -3.71
N ALA A 147 2.27 -10.08 -4.18
CA ALA A 147 3.49 -10.85 -3.94
C ALA A 147 3.85 -10.90 -2.44
N VAL A 148 3.67 -9.80 -1.72
CA VAL A 148 3.89 -9.75 -0.26
C VAL A 148 2.87 -10.62 0.48
N VAL A 149 1.58 -10.56 0.10
CA VAL A 149 0.53 -11.40 0.70
C VAL A 149 0.82 -12.88 0.45
N ASP A 150 1.22 -13.25 -0.77
CA ASP A 150 1.60 -14.62 -1.15
C ASP A 150 2.79 -15.13 -0.31
N ALA A 151 3.84 -14.32 -0.18
CA ALA A 151 5.01 -14.65 0.64
C ALA A 151 4.67 -14.79 2.14
N LEU A 152 3.74 -13.99 2.67
CA LEU A 152 3.24 -14.13 4.04
C LEU A 152 2.46 -15.43 4.22
N ALA A 153 1.61 -15.79 3.26
CA ALA A 153 0.85 -17.03 3.28
C ALA A 153 1.78 -18.27 3.22
N GLU A 154 2.86 -18.22 2.42
CA GLU A 154 3.87 -19.29 2.34
C GLU A 154 4.56 -19.58 3.69
N VAL A 155 4.65 -18.58 4.59
CA VAL A 155 5.20 -18.76 5.95
C VAL A 155 4.12 -18.95 7.03
N GLY A 156 2.87 -19.23 6.63
CA GLY A 156 1.76 -19.54 7.53
C GLY A 156 1.05 -18.30 8.12
N ILE A 157 1.23 -17.11 7.52
CA ILE A 157 0.54 -15.88 7.90
C ILE A 157 -0.54 -15.61 6.84
N ASP A 158 -1.69 -16.29 6.97
CA ASP A 158 -2.72 -16.42 5.94
C ASP A 158 -4.10 -15.83 6.34
N HIS A 159 -4.24 -15.28 7.56
CA HIS A 159 -5.49 -14.63 7.98
C HIS A 159 -5.64 -13.26 7.32
N THR A 160 -5.98 -13.28 6.03
CA THR A 160 -6.03 -12.12 5.14
C THR A 160 -7.41 -11.49 5.04
N SER A 161 -7.45 -10.18 4.82
CA SER A 161 -8.68 -9.50 4.40
C SER A 161 -9.07 -9.91 2.97
N PRO A 162 -10.35 -9.77 2.58
CA PRO A 162 -10.80 -10.01 1.20
C PRO A 162 -10.00 -9.21 0.17
N GLU A 163 -9.65 -7.95 0.50
CA GLU A 163 -8.85 -7.07 -0.35
C GLU A 163 -7.42 -7.60 -0.51
N ALA A 164 -6.78 -8.06 0.57
CA ALA A 164 -5.47 -8.69 0.52
C ALA A 164 -5.51 -10.00 -0.26
N ALA A 165 -6.55 -10.83 -0.06
CA ALA A 165 -6.75 -12.05 -0.80
C ALA A 165 -6.93 -11.80 -2.31
N ALA A 166 -7.64 -10.74 -2.69
CA ALA A 166 -7.81 -10.35 -4.09
C ALA A 166 -6.47 -9.91 -4.73
N ALA A 167 -5.65 -9.13 -4.00
CA ALA A 167 -4.31 -8.76 -4.46
C ALA A 167 -3.41 -9.99 -4.65
N CYS A 168 -3.43 -10.94 -3.70
CA CYS A 168 -2.73 -12.22 -3.80
C CYS A 168 -3.16 -13.02 -5.02
N ALA A 169 -4.48 -13.15 -5.25
CA ALA A 169 -5.03 -13.84 -6.41
C ALA A 169 -4.60 -13.18 -7.74
N ALA A 170 -4.55 -11.85 -7.80
CA ALA A 170 -4.05 -11.13 -8.96
C ALA A 170 -2.58 -11.47 -9.24
N HIS A 171 -1.71 -11.41 -8.20
CA HIS A 171 -0.29 -11.77 -8.33
C HIS A 171 -0.11 -13.22 -8.78
N THR A 172 -0.72 -14.17 -8.09
CA THR A 172 -0.54 -15.61 -8.37
C THR A 172 -1.06 -15.99 -9.75
N GLY A 173 -2.22 -15.47 -10.15
CA GLY A 173 -2.81 -15.69 -11.45
C GLY A 173 -2.00 -15.09 -12.61
N LEU A 174 -1.32 -13.96 -12.36
CA LEU A 174 -0.56 -13.21 -13.36
C LEU A 174 0.96 -13.36 -13.22
N ARG A 175 1.43 -14.26 -12.35
CA ARG A 175 2.87 -14.41 -11.97
C ARG A 175 3.80 -14.48 -13.19
N ARG A 176 3.40 -15.17 -14.26
CA ARG A 176 4.21 -15.30 -15.48
C ARG A 176 4.22 -14.04 -16.34
N ALA A 177 3.27 -13.15 -16.15
CA ALA A 177 3.09 -11.92 -16.93
C ALA A 177 3.51 -10.65 -16.15
N VAL A 178 3.87 -10.73 -14.87
CA VAL A 178 4.14 -9.59 -14.00
C VAL A 178 5.07 -8.56 -14.65
N LYS A 179 6.24 -8.99 -15.13
CA LYS A 179 7.19 -8.08 -15.79
C LYS A 179 6.62 -7.38 -17.02
N HIS A 180 5.82 -8.11 -17.81
CA HIS A 180 5.17 -7.55 -18.98
C HIS A 180 4.11 -6.53 -18.58
N LEU A 181 3.26 -6.86 -17.63
CA LEU A 181 2.19 -5.97 -17.16
C LEU A 181 2.75 -4.68 -16.54
N VAL A 182 3.78 -4.78 -15.70
CA VAL A 182 4.46 -3.59 -15.16
C VAL A 182 5.07 -2.75 -16.26
N SER A 183 5.74 -3.37 -17.26
CA SER A 183 6.34 -2.63 -18.37
C SER A 183 5.32 -2.01 -19.34
N ALA A 184 4.10 -2.50 -19.33
CA ALA A 184 2.99 -2.00 -20.14
C ALA A 184 2.05 -1.06 -19.37
N SER A 185 2.32 -0.79 -18.09
CA SER A 185 1.50 0.12 -17.29
C SER A 185 1.62 1.57 -17.76
N GLU A 186 0.63 2.38 -17.43
CA GLU A 186 0.65 3.81 -17.76
C GLU A 186 1.83 4.53 -17.08
N ALA A 187 2.15 4.16 -15.82
CA ALA A 187 3.31 4.70 -15.14
C ALA A 187 4.62 4.37 -15.88
N ALA A 188 4.75 3.12 -16.35
CA ALA A 188 5.91 2.70 -17.11
C ALA A 188 6.06 3.46 -18.44
N ALA A 189 4.95 3.77 -19.12
CA ALA A 189 4.95 4.54 -20.35
C ALA A 189 5.54 5.95 -20.15
N ALA A 190 5.24 6.60 -19.03
CA ALA A 190 5.77 7.92 -18.68
C ALA A 190 7.26 7.89 -18.31
N LEU A 191 7.74 6.79 -17.72
CA LEU A 191 9.11 6.65 -17.20
C LEU A 191 10.13 6.19 -18.24
N GLY A 192 9.68 5.43 -19.22
CA GLY A 192 10.52 4.81 -20.23
C GLY A 192 11.21 3.50 -19.77
N PRO A 193 11.63 2.67 -20.76
CA PRO A 193 11.98 1.27 -20.53
C PRO A 193 13.26 1.06 -19.70
N ALA A 194 14.18 2.01 -19.66
CA ALA A 194 15.42 1.89 -18.88
C ALA A 194 15.14 1.99 -17.38
N VAL A 195 14.32 2.96 -16.98
CA VAL A 195 13.91 3.19 -15.58
C VAL A 195 13.08 2.02 -15.06
N VAL A 196 12.13 1.57 -15.85
CA VAL A 196 11.27 0.41 -15.51
C VAL A 196 12.11 -0.86 -15.33
N ARG A 197 13.07 -1.13 -16.22
CA ARG A 197 13.97 -2.28 -16.05
C ARG A 197 14.81 -2.19 -14.77
N ALA A 198 15.31 -1.01 -14.43
CA ALA A 198 16.04 -0.79 -13.18
C ALA A 198 15.17 -1.04 -11.95
N ALA A 199 13.92 -0.56 -11.95
CA ALA A 199 12.98 -0.79 -10.87
C ALA A 199 12.62 -2.29 -10.72
N LEU A 200 12.44 -3.02 -11.83
CA LEU A 200 12.16 -4.46 -11.83
C LEU A 200 13.38 -5.32 -11.45
N ALA A 201 14.59 -4.78 -11.51
CA ALA A 201 15.83 -5.41 -11.07
C ALA A 201 16.24 -4.98 -9.64
N ALA A 202 15.36 -4.29 -8.92
CA ALA A 202 15.63 -3.81 -7.57
C ALA A 202 16.04 -4.94 -6.61
N ASP A 203 16.84 -4.56 -5.62
CA ASP A 203 17.41 -5.45 -4.61
C ASP A 203 16.32 -6.22 -3.85
N THR A 204 16.68 -7.39 -3.34
CA THR A 204 15.81 -8.25 -2.53
C THR A 204 15.83 -7.87 -1.04
N ASP A 205 16.65 -6.90 -0.65
CA ASP A 205 16.82 -6.50 0.73
C ASP A 205 15.61 -5.79 1.32
N LEU A 206 15.45 -5.95 2.64
CA LEU A 206 14.46 -5.21 3.40
C LEU A 206 14.88 -3.73 3.51
N VAL A 207 13.99 -2.83 3.15
CA VAL A 207 14.21 -1.38 3.26
C VAL A 207 13.29 -0.80 4.32
N THR A 208 13.82 -0.48 5.50
CA THR A 208 13.08 0.21 6.56
C THR A 208 13.08 1.71 6.29
N LEU A 209 11.90 2.29 6.23
CA LEU A 209 11.68 3.73 6.05
C LEU A 209 11.54 4.45 7.40
N ARG A 210 10.88 3.79 8.37
CA ARG A 210 10.69 4.28 9.75
C ARG A 210 10.65 3.09 10.70
N GLU A 211 11.39 3.16 11.79
CA GLU A 211 11.33 2.17 12.88
C GLU A 211 9.99 2.23 13.63
N SER A 212 9.62 1.13 14.28
CA SER A 212 8.43 1.09 15.12
C SER A 212 8.56 2.03 16.32
N ASN A 213 7.45 2.68 16.69
CA ASN A 213 7.36 3.46 17.92
C ASN A 213 6.35 2.79 18.88
N PRO A 214 6.82 1.94 19.81
CA PRO A 214 5.93 1.23 20.72
C PRO A 214 5.25 2.11 21.78
N ARG A 215 5.52 3.42 21.78
CA ARG A 215 4.93 4.40 22.71
C ARG A 215 3.80 5.23 22.10
N ALA A 216 3.43 4.97 20.85
CA ALA A 216 2.35 5.66 20.15
C ALA A 216 0.99 4.99 20.42
#